data_9d242c19b60a193bba26a57efc196ae5
#
_entry.id   9d242c19b60a193bba26a57efc196ae5
#
_cell.length_a   1.000
_cell.length_b   1.000
_cell.length_c   1.000
_cell.angle_alpha   90.00
_cell.angle_beta   90.00
_cell.angle_gamma   90.00
#
_symmetry.space_group_name_H-M   'P 1'
#
loop_
_entity.id
_entity.type
_entity.pdbx_description
1 polymer ?
#
loop_
_entity_poly.entity_id
_entity_poly.type
_entity_poly.pdbx_seq_one_letter_code
_entity_poly.pdbx_strand_id
1 'polypeptide(L)'
;KSSTVEQAYLVFAMGRLADSDLNTALSSVQRAAQGAPEQVQKALYRAVGYIGGTTVMKNNFNREVLNYLDASYGLPFSGEEAEIYARQAIRFNAWESLIRAIDAMSVSQKQEDRWQYWLARASEQRGDARSKRTAESIFKKLAQGDEYHNLLAKDKLGQGYSTVPNNVQPSNSDVQRLSQDIHFSRAFALRRVNAPDNYINREWN
;
A
#
# COMPACT_ATOMS: atom_id res chain seq x y z
N LYS A 1 38.73 -6.93 -4.36
CA LYS A 1 37.29 -7.32 -4.35
C LYS A 1 36.85 -7.34 -2.90
N SER A 2 35.84 -6.57 -2.55
CA SER A 2 35.28 -6.55 -1.19
C SER A 2 34.66 -7.92 -0.88
N SER A 3 34.80 -8.37 0.36
CA SER A 3 34.27 -9.66 0.80
C SER A 3 32.72 -9.62 0.86
N THR A 4 32.08 -10.77 0.82
CA THR A 4 30.60 -10.87 0.96
C THR A 4 30.11 -10.23 2.27
N VAL A 5 30.92 -10.32 3.33
CA VAL A 5 30.62 -9.70 4.64
C VAL A 5 30.65 -8.19 4.55
N GLU A 6 31.69 -7.60 3.92
CA GLU A 6 31.79 -6.16 3.72
C GLU A 6 30.63 -5.61 2.89
N GLN A 7 30.22 -6.34 1.86
CA GLN A 7 29.04 -5.98 1.05
C GLN A 7 27.76 -5.97 1.86
N ALA A 8 27.55 -6.97 2.71
CA ALA A 8 26.40 -7.03 3.60
C ALA A 8 26.38 -5.89 4.62
N TYR A 9 27.56 -5.55 5.19
CA TYR A 9 27.67 -4.39 6.08
C TYR A 9 27.40 -3.07 5.37
N LEU A 10 27.84 -2.92 4.12
CA LEU A 10 27.58 -1.70 3.34
C LEU A 10 26.07 -1.50 3.12
N VAL A 11 25.34 -2.57 2.75
CA VAL A 11 23.88 -2.52 2.57
C VAL A 11 23.19 -2.18 3.90
N PHE A 12 23.59 -2.81 5.00
CA PHE A 12 23.03 -2.53 6.32
C PHE A 12 23.32 -1.07 6.75
N ALA A 13 24.54 -0.60 6.60
CA ALA A 13 24.92 0.78 6.94
C ALA A 13 24.14 1.81 6.12
N MET A 14 23.93 1.54 4.82
CA MET A 14 23.14 2.41 3.95
C MET A 14 21.65 2.46 4.38
N GLY A 15 21.07 1.33 4.80
CA GLY A 15 19.72 1.30 5.38
C GLY A 15 19.63 2.12 6.68
N ARG A 16 20.63 2.00 7.57
CA ARG A 16 20.70 2.80 8.80
C ARG A 16 20.88 4.30 8.53
N LEU A 17 21.66 4.65 7.51
CA LEU A 17 21.80 6.03 7.08
C LEU A 17 20.48 6.58 6.54
N ALA A 18 19.76 5.80 5.72
CA ALA A 18 18.46 6.20 5.19
C ALA A 18 17.41 6.43 6.29
N ASP A 19 17.45 5.64 7.36
CA ASP A 19 16.58 5.78 8.53
C ASP A 19 16.89 7.06 9.34
N SER A 20 18.16 7.41 9.47
CA SER A 20 18.61 8.58 10.26
C SER A 20 18.69 9.87 9.45
N ASP A 21 19.14 9.81 8.21
CA ASP A 21 19.30 10.94 7.28
C ASP A 21 19.09 10.49 5.83
N LEU A 22 17.83 10.51 5.42
CA LEU A 22 17.43 10.08 4.08
C LEU A 22 18.10 10.90 2.97
N ASN A 23 18.28 12.21 3.15
CA ASN A 23 18.86 13.07 2.11
C ASN A 23 20.33 12.71 1.86
N THR A 24 21.08 12.46 2.92
CA THR A 24 22.48 11.98 2.81
C THR A 24 22.52 10.58 2.19
N ALA A 25 21.60 9.68 2.54
CA ALA A 25 21.52 8.36 1.91
C ALA A 25 21.22 8.46 0.41
N LEU A 26 20.20 9.22 0.01
CA LEU A 26 19.84 9.44 -1.40
C LEU A 26 21.00 9.98 -2.23
N SER A 27 21.75 10.95 -1.70
CA SER A 27 22.88 11.56 -2.39
C SER A 27 24.14 10.66 -2.43
N SER A 28 24.23 9.67 -1.55
CA SER A 28 25.44 8.83 -1.37
C SER A 28 25.31 7.44 -1.98
N VAL A 29 24.08 6.91 -2.13
CA VAL A 29 23.85 5.51 -2.54
C VAL A 29 24.45 5.19 -3.91
N GLN A 30 24.40 6.10 -4.87
CA GLN A 30 24.98 5.88 -6.21
C GLN A 30 26.49 5.71 -6.12
N ARG A 31 27.17 6.52 -5.30
CA ARG A 31 28.61 6.41 -5.06
C ARG A 31 28.96 5.11 -4.35
N ALA A 32 28.15 4.70 -3.36
CA ALA A 32 28.33 3.44 -2.65
C ALA A 32 28.11 2.21 -3.56
N ALA A 33 27.24 2.34 -4.56
CA ALA A 33 26.95 1.30 -5.54
C ALA A 33 28.02 1.21 -6.66
N GLN A 34 28.81 2.27 -6.85
CA GLN A 34 29.79 2.35 -7.94
C GLN A 34 30.83 1.21 -7.84
N GLY A 35 30.97 0.42 -8.91
CA GLY A 35 31.90 -0.71 -8.97
C GLY A 35 31.49 -1.94 -8.15
N ALA A 36 30.38 -1.89 -7.44
CA ALA A 36 29.84 -3.05 -6.72
C ALA A 36 29.19 -4.05 -7.70
N PRO A 37 29.13 -5.36 -7.36
CA PRO A 37 28.35 -6.33 -8.12
C PRO A 37 26.87 -5.91 -8.22
N GLU A 38 26.20 -6.26 -9.33
CA GLU A 38 24.81 -5.88 -9.60
C GLU A 38 23.84 -6.19 -8.44
N GLN A 39 23.98 -7.38 -7.84
CA GLN A 39 23.15 -7.78 -6.70
C GLN A 39 23.34 -6.86 -5.49
N VAL A 40 24.55 -6.38 -5.25
CA VAL A 40 24.87 -5.44 -4.16
C VAL A 40 24.33 -4.05 -4.49
N GLN A 41 24.48 -3.59 -5.74
CA GLN A 41 23.89 -2.33 -6.18
C GLN A 41 22.38 -2.31 -5.95
N LYS A 42 21.68 -3.36 -6.42
CA LYS A 42 20.23 -3.53 -6.23
C LYS A 42 19.85 -3.57 -4.75
N ALA A 43 20.63 -4.26 -3.92
CA ALA A 43 20.40 -4.34 -2.47
C ALA A 43 20.54 -2.97 -1.78
N LEU A 44 21.55 -2.17 -2.18
CA LEU A 44 21.73 -0.79 -1.69
C LEU A 44 20.54 0.09 -2.08
N TYR A 45 20.11 0.03 -3.34
CA TYR A 45 18.96 0.79 -3.83
C TYR A 45 17.67 0.37 -3.12
N ARG A 46 17.46 -0.94 -2.90
CA ARG A 46 16.32 -1.45 -2.15
C ARG A 46 16.31 -0.91 -0.71
N ALA A 47 17.45 -0.95 -0.02
CA ALA A 47 17.54 -0.47 1.36
C ALA A 47 17.14 1.02 1.47
N VAL A 48 17.68 1.88 0.60
CA VAL A 48 17.34 3.32 0.58
C VAL A 48 15.90 3.53 0.11
N GLY A 49 15.45 2.82 -0.92
CA GLY A 49 14.10 2.93 -1.45
C GLY A 49 13.03 2.50 -0.44
N TYR A 50 13.24 1.39 0.27
CA TYR A 50 12.30 0.91 1.28
C TYR A 50 12.23 1.85 2.48
N ILE A 51 13.36 2.15 3.12
CA ILE A 51 13.38 3.06 4.27
C ILE A 51 12.90 4.45 3.88
N GLY A 52 13.35 4.97 2.73
CA GLY A 52 12.86 6.24 2.20
C GLY A 52 11.36 6.21 1.95
N GLY A 53 10.84 5.12 1.40
CA GLY A 53 9.41 4.93 1.16
C GLY A 53 8.57 4.97 2.44
N THR A 54 9.03 4.36 3.53
CA THR A 54 8.36 4.41 4.84
C THR A 54 8.40 5.80 5.46
N THR A 55 9.55 6.49 5.32
CA THR A 55 9.77 7.82 5.91
C THR A 55 8.96 8.90 5.19
N VAL A 56 8.99 8.93 3.85
CA VAL A 56 8.29 9.97 3.07
C VAL A 56 6.77 9.80 3.05
N MET A 57 6.25 8.62 3.36
CA MET A 57 4.79 8.45 3.53
C MET A 57 4.23 9.32 4.65
N LYS A 58 5.07 9.81 5.56
CA LYS A 58 4.64 10.64 6.69
C LYS A 58 4.60 12.13 6.34
N ASN A 59 5.48 12.65 5.47
CA ASN A 59 5.66 14.10 5.33
C ASN A 59 5.86 14.66 3.91
N ASN A 60 6.59 14.00 2.99
CA ASN A 60 6.82 14.51 1.63
C ASN A 60 7.25 13.38 0.70
N PHE A 61 6.54 13.22 -0.42
CA PHE A 61 6.91 12.21 -1.43
C PHE A 61 8.15 12.64 -2.22
N ASN A 62 9.14 11.73 -2.34
CA ASN A 62 10.35 11.96 -3.12
C ASN A 62 10.40 10.97 -4.30
N ARG A 63 10.50 11.50 -5.52
CA ARG A 63 10.58 10.70 -6.75
C ARG A 63 11.84 9.83 -6.81
N GLU A 64 12.93 10.25 -6.20
CA GLU A 64 14.17 9.46 -6.16
C GLU A 64 13.98 8.15 -5.42
N VAL A 65 13.16 8.14 -4.37
CA VAL A 65 12.80 6.91 -3.64
C VAL A 65 12.18 5.88 -4.59
N LEU A 66 11.24 6.31 -5.45
CA LEU A 66 10.65 5.43 -6.46
C LEU A 66 11.70 4.96 -7.48
N ASN A 67 12.60 5.83 -7.93
CA ASN A 67 13.66 5.46 -8.87
C ASN A 67 14.58 4.37 -8.30
N TYR A 68 14.89 4.41 -7.00
CA TYR A 68 15.69 3.36 -6.35
C TYR A 68 14.91 2.05 -6.18
N LEU A 69 13.62 2.11 -5.89
CA LEU A 69 12.76 0.92 -5.89
C LEU A 69 12.69 0.28 -7.28
N ASP A 70 12.53 1.09 -8.33
CA ASP A 70 12.58 0.62 -9.73
C ASP A 70 13.93 -0.02 -10.07
N ALA A 71 15.04 0.60 -9.67
CA ALA A 71 16.39 0.08 -9.91
C ALA A 71 16.70 -1.22 -9.15
N SER A 72 15.97 -1.50 -8.06
CA SER A 72 16.10 -2.72 -7.29
C SER A 72 15.19 -3.87 -7.77
N TYR A 73 14.34 -3.62 -8.76
CA TYR A 73 13.46 -4.65 -9.32
C TYR A 73 14.25 -5.88 -9.82
N GLY A 74 13.70 -7.06 -9.57
CA GLY A 74 14.37 -8.34 -9.83
C GLY A 74 15.03 -8.96 -8.59
N LEU A 75 15.15 -8.21 -7.47
CA LEU A 75 15.37 -8.81 -6.16
C LEU A 75 14.03 -9.27 -5.56
N PRO A 76 14.03 -10.29 -4.69
CA PRO A 76 12.83 -10.65 -3.94
C PRO A 76 12.48 -9.52 -2.98
N PHE A 77 11.26 -9.02 -3.08
CA PHE A 77 10.68 -8.07 -2.13
C PHE A 77 9.88 -8.83 -1.07
N SER A 78 9.89 -8.36 0.17
CA SER A 78 8.89 -8.75 1.15
C SER A 78 7.52 -8.18 0.76
N GLY A 79 6.44 -8.70 1.35
CA GLY A 79 5.10 -8.17 1.09
C GLY A 79 4.97 -6.69 1.43
N GLU A 80 5.60 -6.24 2.52
CA GLU A 80 5.61 -4.84 2.93
C GLU A 80 6.41 -3.95 1.97
N GLU A 81 7.59 -4.38 1.54
CA GLU A 81 8.39 -3.66 0.56
C GLU A 81 7.65 -3.47 -0.77
N ALA A 82 6.99 -4.51 -1.26
CA ALA A 82 6.19 -4.47 -2.48
C ALA A 82 5.00 -3.50 -2.36
N GLU A 83 4.35 -3.46 -1.19
CA GLU A 83 3.28 -2.49 -0.92
C GLU A 83 3.78 -1.05 -0.90
N ILE A 84 4.92 -0.78 -0.26
CA ILE A 84 5.52 0.55 -0.24
C ILE A 84 5.88 0.98 -1.66
N TYR A 85 6.49 0.08 -2.44
CA TYR A 85 6.79 0.34 -3.84
C TYR A 85 5.52 0.68 -4.64
N ALA A 86 4.45 -0.11 -4.50
CA ALA A 86 3.18 0.15 -5.18
C ALA A 86 2.57 1.51 -4.78
N ARG A 87 2.60 1.86 -3.50
CA ARG A 87 2.09 3.15 -2.99
C ARG A 87 2.87 4.35 -3.54
N GLN A 88 4.21 4.23 -3.63
CA GLN A 88 5.05 5.25 -4.27
C GLN A 88 4.71 5.37 -5.76
N ALA A 89 4.57 4.26 -6.46
CA ALA A 89 4.22 4.25 -7.88
C ALA A 89 2.84 4.87 -8.15
N ILE A 90 1.83 4.57 -7.34
CA ILE A 90 0.49 5.19 -7.40
C ILE A 90 0.59 6.70 -7.23
N ARG A 91 1.34 7.16 -6.25
CA ARG A 91 1.49 8.58 -5.92
C ARG A 91 2.03 9.39 -7.10
N PHE A 92 2.93 8.81 -7.87
CA PHE A 92 3.56 9.47 -9.02
C PHE A 92 2.92 9.11 -10.37
N ASN A 93 1.79 8.38 -10.39
CA ASN A 93 1.17 7.84 -11.59
C ASN A 93 2.17 7.04 -12.46
N ALA A 94 3.13 6.38 -11.82
CA ALA A 94 4.16 5.58 -12.46
C ALA A 94 3.64 4.16 -12.73
N TRP A 95 2.83 4.03 -13.79
CA TRP A 95 2.02 2.83 -14.05
C TRP A 95 2.86 1.57 -14.28
N GLU A 96 3.99 1.68 -14.98
CA GLU A 96 4.90 0.55 -15.19
C GLU A 96 5.57 0.12 -13.87
N SER A 97 5.99 1.08 -13.04
CA SER A 97 6.51 0.81 -11.70
C SER A 97 5.47 0.12 -10.81
N LEU A 98 4.21 0.55 -10.92
CA LEU A 98 3.09 -0.06 -10.20
C LEU A 98 2.88 -1.53 -10.61
N ILE A 99 2.93 -1.82 -11.90
CA ILE A 99 2.82 -3.21 -12.39
C ILE A 99 3.96 -4.07 -11.84
N ARG A 100 5.21 -3.56 -11.86
CA ARG A 100 6.37 -4.25 -11.29
C ARG A 100 6.22 -4.49 -9.78
N ALA A 101 5.74 -3.48 -9.06
CA ALA A 101 5.50 -3.58 -7.62
C ALA A 101 4.45 -4.65 -7.29
N ILE A 102 3.33 -4.68 -8.01
CA ILE A 102 2.29 -5.70 -7.85
C ILE A 102 2.82 -7.08 -8.26
N ASP A 103 3.64 -7.16 -9.33
CA ASP A 103 4.27 -8.43 -9.72
C ASP A 103 5.20 -8.99 -8.65
N ALA A 104 5.85 -8.14 -7.88
CA ALA A 104 6.71 -8.54 -6.76
C ALA A 104 5.94 -8.98 -5.51
N MET A 105 4.63 -8.77 -5.42
CA MET A 105 3.79 -9.18 -4.29
C MET A 105 3.61 -10.71 -4.22
N SER A 106 3.28 -11.21 -3.04
CA SER A 106 2.86 -12.60 -2.85
C SER A 106 1.56 -12.90 -3.61
N VAL A 107 1.30 -14.19 -3.86
CA VAL A 107 0.07 -14.61 -4.55
C VAL A 107 -1.19 -14.12 -3.82
N SER A 108 -1.20 -14.19 -2.48
CA SER A 108 -2.33 -13.71 -1.69
C SER A 108 -2.55 -12.20 -1.81
N GLN A 109 -1.49 -11.41 -1.72
CA GLN A 109 -1.59 -9.96 -1.89
C GLN A 109 -2.09 -9.57 -3.29
N LYS A 110 -1.57 -10.21 -4.34
CA LYS A 110 -2.04 -9.97 -5.72
C LYS A 110 -3.54 -10.19 -5.90
N GLN A 111 -4.16 -11.04 -5.09
CA GLN A 111 -5.59 -11.35 -5.15
C GLN A 111 -6.45 -10.37 -4.36
N GLU A 112 -5.88 -9.52 -3.53
CA GLU A 112 -6.64 -8.51 -2.81
C GLU A 112 -7.28 -7.49 -3.77
N ASP A 113 -8.54 -7.15 -3.55
CA ASP A 113 -9.31 -6.26 -4.42
C ASP A 113 -8.63 -4.91 -4.65
N ARG A 114 -7.95 -4.38 -3.63
CA ARG A 114 -7.19 -3.13 -3.76
C ARG A 114 -6.08 -3.24 -4.81
N TRP A 115 -5.31 -4.33 -4.83
CA TRP A 115 -4.21 -4.47 -5.78
C TRP A 115 -4.70 -4.87 -7.16
N GLN A 116 -5.78 -5.65 -7.25
CA GLN A 116 -6.47 -5.92 -8.51
C GLN A 116 -7.00 -4.63 -9.14
N TYR A 117 -7.64 -3.76 -8.36
CA TYR A 117 -8.11 -2.47 -8.85
C TYR A 117 -6.96 -1.62 -9.41
N TRP A 118 -5.86 -1.49 -8.67
CA TRP A 118 -4.72 -0.71 -9.12
C TRP A 118 -3.99 -1.32 -10.32
N LEU A 119 -3.94 -2.65 -10.43
CA LEU A 119 -3.44 -3.35 -11.62
C LEU A 119 -4.31 -3.05 -12.84
N ALA A 120 -5.63 -3.07 -12.69
CA ALA A 120 -6.56 -2.71 -13.75
C ALA A 120 -6.36 -1.25 -14.18
N ARG A 121 -6.21 -0.30 -13.22
CA ARG A 121 -5.90 1.11 -13.51
C ARG A 121 -4.60 1.27 -14.29
N ALA A 122 -3.53 0.59 -13.88
CA ALA A 122 -2.26 0.62 -14.59
C ALA A 122 -2.35 0.02 -16.00
N SER A 123 -3.08 -1.09 -16.14
CA SER A 123 -3.33 -1.71 -17.45
C SER A 123 -4.13 -0.80 -18.39
N GLU A 124 -5.14 -0.10 -17.88
CA GLU A 124 -5.92 0.88 -18.63
C GLU A 124 -5.01 1.99 -19.22
N GLN A 125 -4.04 2.45 -18.44
CA GLN A 125 -3.13 3.53 -18.81
C GLN A 125 -2.08 3.13 -19.85
N ARG A 126 -1.78 1.84 -20.02
CA ARG A 126 -0.93 1.34 -21.12
C ARG A 126 -1.54 1.63 -22.49
N GLY A 127 -2.86 1.70 -22.59
CA GLY A 127 -3.58 2.16 -23.76
C GLY A 127 -3.71 1.15 -24.90
N ASP A 128 -2.95 0.07 -24.95
CA ASP A 128 -3.09 -0.97 -25.97
C ASP A 128 -4.35 -1.82 -25.77
N ALA A 129 -4.85 -2.41 -26.87
CA ALA A 129 -6.11 -3.13 -26.86
C ALA A 129 -6.14 -4.36 -25.92
N ARG A 130 -4.98 -5.02 -25.70
CA ARG A 130 -4.88 -6.16 -24.80
C ARG A 130 -4.97 -5.71 -23.34
N SER A 131 -4.21 -4.68 -22.97
CA SER A 131 -4.19 -4.12 -21.63
C SER A 131 -5.55 -3.54 -21.25
N LYS A 132 -6.24 -2.86 -22.17
CA LYS A 132 -7.61 -2.37 -21.95
C LYS A 132 -8.60 -3.49 -21.68
N ARG A 133 -8.55 -4.58 -22.45
CA ARG A 133 -9.41 -5.76 -22.21
C ARG A 133 -9.12 -6.42 -20.86
N THR A 134 -7.84 -6.50 -20.48
CA THR A 134 -7.44 -7.02 -19.17
C THR A 134 -8.01 -6.14 -18.04
N ALA A 135 -7.87 -4.82 -18.15
CA ALA A 135 -8.41 -3.87 -17.18
C ALA A 135 -9.93 -4.02 -17.03
N GLU A 136 -10.66 -4.05 -18.16
CA GLU A 136 -12.11 -4.21 -18.18
C GLU A 136 -12.56 -5.53 -17.52
N SER A 137 -11.87 -6.63 -17.80
CA SER A 137 -12.13 -7.93 -17.19
C SER A 137 -11.97 -7.89 -15.67
N ILE A 138 -10.90 -7.24 -15.19
CA ILE A 138 -10.65 -7.11 -13.74
C ILE A 138 -11.73 -6.22 -13.11
N PHE A 139 -12.07 -5.07 -13.71
CA PHE A 139 -13.13 -4.20 -13.19
C PHE A 139 -14.47 -4.92 -13.14
N LYS A 140 -14.84 -5.70 -14.17
CA LYS A 140 -16.09 -6.49 -14.17
C LYS A 140 -16.13 -7.52 -13.04
N LYS A 141 -14.99 -8.16 -12.73
CA LYS A 141 -14.89 -9.09 -11.61
C LYS A 141 -15.05 -8.37 -10.28
N LEU A 142 -14.33 -7.27 -10.07
CA LEU A 142 -14.40 -6.47 -8.85
C LEU A 142 -15.78 -5.87 -8.62
N ALA A 143 -16.48 -5.46 -9.68
CA ALA A 143 -17.80 -4.86 -9.59
C ALA A 143 -18.91 -5.80 -9.06
N GLN A 144 -18.60 -7.09 -8.83
CA GLN A 144 -19.53 -8.02 -8.19
C GLN A 144 -19.55 -7.88 -6.66
N GLY A 145 -18.53 -7.27 -6.05
CA GLY A 145 -18.45 -7.00 -4.62
C GLY A 145 -19.07 -5.66 -4.23
N ASP A 146 -18.95 -5.33 -2.95
CA ASP A 146 -19.52 -4.13 -2.34
C ASP A 146 -18.54 -3.35 -1.44
N GLU A 147 -17.28 -3.80 -1.35
CA GLU A 147 -16.23 -3.08 -0.66
C GLU A 147 -15.74 -1.85 -1.46
N TYR A 148 -14.92 -1.02 -0.84
CA TYR A 148 -14.47 0.25 -1.39
C TYR A 148 -13.93 0.15 -2.83
N HIS A 149 -13.00 -0.79 -3.11
CA HIS A 149 -12.44 -0.93 -4.45
C HIS A 149 -13.42 -1.56 -5.45
N ASN A 150 -14.40 -2.31 -4.97
CA ASN A 150 -15.49 -2.84 -5.79
C ASN A 150 -16.42 -1.71 -6.26
N LEU A 151 -16.75 -0.76 -5.38
CA LEU A 151 -17.52 0.43 -5.74
C LEU A 151 -16.77 1.30 -6.75
N LEU A 152 -15.46 1.49 -6.57
CA LEU A 152 -14.63 2.20 -7.56
C LEU A 152 -14.60 1.48 -8.92
N ALA A 153 -14.65 0.15 -8.95
CA ALA A 153 -14.72 -0.62 -10.18
C ALA A 153 -16.08 -0.46 -10.87
N LYS A 154 -17.18 -0.43 -10.12
CA LYS A 154 -18.54 -0.11 -10.64
C LYS A 154 -18.56 1.27 -11.28
N ASP A 155 -17.98 2.27 -10.61
CA ASP A 155 -17.87 3.63 -11.14
C ASP A 155 -17.09 3.66 -12.47
N LYS A 156 -15.96 2.94 -12.53
CA LYS A 156 -15.17 2.79 -13.77
C LYS A 156 -15.94 2.18 -14.93
N LEU A 157 -16.90 1.33 -14.66
CA LEU A 157 -17.77 0.70 -15.68
C LEU A 157 -19.03 1.50 -15.99
N GLY A 158 -19.22 2.67 -15.36
CA GLY A 158 -20.43 3.46 -15.47
C GLY A 158 -21.66 2.77 -14.84
N GLN A 159 -21.45 1.82 -13.92
CA GLN A 159 -22.52 1.13 -13.22
C GLN A 159 -22.90 1.92 -11.96
N GLY A 160 -24.20 2.17 -11.81
CA GLY A 160 -24.73 2.72 -10.55
C GLY A 160 -24.54 1.70 -9.41
N TYR A 161 -24.21 2.20 -8.22
CA TYR A 161 -24.27 1.39 -7.00
C TYR A 161 -25.47 1.85 -6.17
N SER A 162 -26.20 0.85 -5.65
CA SER A 162 -27.30 1.14 -4.74
C SER A 162 -26.71 1.46 -3.38
N THR A 163 -26.94 2.68 -2.93
CA THR A 163 -26.66 3.09 -1.54
C THR A 163 -27.88 2.80 -0.64
N VAL A 164 -28.71 1.83 -1.01
CA VAL A 164 -29.78 1.39 -0.10
C VAL A 164 -29.07 0.96 1.18
N PRO A 165 -29.27 1.68 2.30
CA PRO A 165 -28.72 1.23 3.56
C PRO A 165 -29.19 -0.20 3.78
N ASN A 166 -28.25 -1.09 4.06
CA ASN A 166 -28.63 -2.41 4.53
C ASN A 166 -29.34 -2.15 5.86
N ASN A 167 -30.67 -2.03 5.82
CA ASN A 167 -31.48 -1.86 7.01
C ASN A 167 -31.40 -3.18 7.80
N VAL A 168 -30.22 -3.39 8.41
CA VAL A 168 -30.04 -4.43 9.42
C VAL A 168 -30.99 -4.04 10.56
N GLN A 169 -32.16 -4.67 10.57
CA GLN A 169 -33.04 -4.62 11.73
C GLN A 169 -32.40 -5.54 12.78
N PRO A 170 -31.79 -4.98 13.84
CA PRO A 170 -31.21 -5.83 14.87
C PRO A 170 -32.32 -6.70 15.46
N SER A 171 -32.04 -7.98 15.66
CA SER A 171 -32.96 -8.85 16.35
C SER A 171 -33.14 -8.43 17.81
N ASN A 172 -34.25 -8.76 18.43
CA ASN A 172 -34.47 -8.49 19.85
C ASN A 172 -33.33 -9.10 20.71
N SER A 173 -32.79 -10.24 20.31
CA SER A 173 -31.64 -10.88 20.98
C SER A 173 -30.36 -10.07 20.85
N ASP A 174 -30.11 -9.41 19.71
CA ASP A 174 -28.94 -8.54 19.53
C ASP A 174 -29.06 -7.28 20.39
N VAL A 175 -30.23 -6.66 20.40
CA VAL A 175 -30.52 -5.50 21.27
C VAL A 175 -30.35 -5.87 22.75
N GLN A 176 -30.83 -7.03 23.16
CA GLN A 176 -30.72 -7.49 24.54
C GLN A 176 -29.25 -7.78 24.93
N ARG A 177 -28.47 -8.41 24.04
CA ARG A 177 -27.04 -8.66 24.24
C ARG A 177 -26.26 -7.35 24.34
N LEU A 178 -26.49 -6.40 23.45
CA LEU A 178 -25.85 -5.08 23.47
C LEU A 178 -26.22 -4.27 24.73
N SER A 179 -27.46 -4.36 25.18
CA SER A 179 -27.91 -3.66 26.41
C SER A 179 -27.22 -4.16 27.69
N GLN A 180 -26.69 -5.39 27.68
CA GLN A 180 -25.92 -5.98 28.77
C GLN A 180 -24.42 -5.71 28.68
N ASP A 181 -23.94 -5.22 27.53
CA ASP A 181 -22.55 -4.89 27.33
C ASP A 181 -22.18 -3.58 28.06
N ILE A 182 -21.16 -3.66 28.90
CA ILE A 182 -20.75 -2.53 29.74
C ILE A 182 -20.16 -1.36 28.93
N HIS A 183 -19.44 -1.67 27.84
CA HIS A 183 -18.84 -0.65 26.98
C HIS A 183 -19.93 0.08 26.20
N PHE A 184 -20.90 -0.65 25.68
CA PHE A 184 -22.06 -0.07 25.02
C PHE A 184 -22.84 0.84 25.97
N SER A 185 -23.12 0.39 27.18
CA SER A 185 -23.84 1.16 28.20
C SER A 185 -23.09 2.45 28.57
N ARG A 186 -21.77 2.39 28.69
CA ARG A 186 -20.90 3.56 28.96
C ARG A 186 -20.88 4.53 27.77
N ALA A 187 -20.68 4.03 26.55
CA ALA A 187 -20.72 4.85 25.35
C ALA A 187 -22.06 5.59 25.21
N PHE A 188 -23.17 4.90 25.49
CA PHE A 188 -24.50 5.49 25.46
C PHE A 188 -24.70 6.53 26.57
N ALA A 189 -24.23 6.28 27.79
CA ALA A 189 -24.25 7.24 28.89
C ALA A 189 -23.44 8.51 28.55
N LEU A 190 -22.21 8.34 27.99
CA LEU A 190 -21.39 9.45 27.56
C LEU A 190 -22.08 10.29 26.47
N ARG A 191 -22.74 9.65 25.52
CA ARG A 191 -23.50 10.36 24.47
C ARG A 191 -24.68 11.17 25.05
N ARG A 192 -25.38 10.65 26.04
CA ARG A 192 -26.50 11.37 26.70
C ARG A 192 -26.07 12.66 27.41
N VAL A 193 -24.84 12.72 27.90
CA VAL A 193 -24.27 13.92 28.52
C VAL A 193 -23.47 14.79 27.56
N ASN A 194 -23.58 14.54 26.25
CA ASN A 194 -22.86 15.23 25.18
C ASN A 194 -21.33 15.24 25.41
N ALA A 195 -20.78 14.14 25.90
CA ALA A 195 -19.33 14.00 26.04
C ALA A 195 -18.63 14.08 24.67
N PRO A 196 -17.40 14.59 24.60
CA PRO A 196 -16.63 14.63 23.35
C PRO A 196 -16.47 13.25 22.72
N ASP A 197 -16.53 13.16 21.40
CA ASP A 197 -16.51 11.89 20.63
C ASP A 197 -15.29 11.02 20.93
N ASN A 198 -14.14 11.60 21.27
CA ASN A 198 -12.95 10.85 21.64
C ASN A 198 -13.14 9.98 22.91
N TYR A 199 -14.02 10.37 23.83
CA TYR A 199 -14.35 9.54 25.01
C TYR A 199 -15.32 8.43 24.62
N ILE A 200 -16.30 8.71 23.77
CA ILE A 200 -17.27 7.72 23.27
C ILE A 200 -16.54 6.65 22.47
N ASN A 201 -15.62 7.06 21.57
CA ASN A 201 -14.87 6.14 20.72
C ASN A 201 -13.90 5.23 21.48
N ARG A 202 -13.46 5.59 22.69
CA ARG A 202 -12.64 4.71 23.53
C ARG A 202 -13.40 3.50 24.06
N GLU A 203 -14.72 3.57 24.15
CA GLU A 203 -15.54 2.44 24.57
C GLU A 203 -15.78 1.43 23.44
N TRP A 204 -15.43 1.78 22.19
CA TRP A 204 -15.57 0.91 21.01
C TRP A 204 -14.26 0.19 20.61
N ASN A 205 -13.10 0.60 21.12
CA ASN A 205 -11.79 0.04 20.83
C ASN A 205 -11.28 -0.76 22.03
#